data_e647e17049ddcd4fe97131e4416fd694
#
_entry.id   e647e17049ddcd4fe97131e4416fd694
#
_cell.length_a   1.000
_cell.length_b   1.000
_cell.length_c   1.000
_cell.angle_alpha   90.00
_cell.angle_beta   90.00
_cell.angle_gamma   90.00
#
_symmetry.space_group_name_H-M   'P 1'
#
loop_
_entity.id
_entity.type
_entity.pdbx_description
1 polymer ?
#
loop_
_entity_poly.entity_id
_entity_poly.type
_entity_poly.pdbx_seq_one_letter_code
_entity_poly.pdbx_strand_id
1 'polypeptide(L)'
;MTVGHFLFQDDKTSCGGVITEGMPDHMHSGRLQACEEHSVTCGKHPGLFKIMGGLPNDFIHGRRIAGTLHSRSTCPCRAEFIPSIHTDTYDLPPQ
;
A
#
# COMPACT_ATOMS: atom_id res chain seq x y z
N MET A 1 11.18 -5.83 -17.26
CA MET A 1 11.24 -4.98 -16.06
C MET A 1 9.83 -4.53 -15.70
N THR A 2 9.44 -4.69 -14.45
CA THR A 2 8.10 -4.33 -14.00
C THR A 2 8.21 -3.16 -13.06
N VAL A 3 7.40 -2.13 -13.28
CA VAL A 3 7.41 -0.92 -12.47
C VAL A 3 6.23 -0.96 -11.49
N GLY A 4 6.54 -0.78 -10.20
CA GLY A 4 5.54 -0.64 -9.16
C GLY A 4 5.52 0.77 -8.62
N HIS A 5 4.49 1.08 -7.85
CA HIS A 5 4.33 2.39 -7.20
C HIS A 5 4.26 2.19 -5.70
N PHE A 6 4.92 3.07 -4.94
CA PHE A 6 4.76 3.08 -3.50
C PHE A 6 3.36 3.55 -3.13
N LEU A 7 2.84 3.03 -2.04
CA LEU A 7 1.49 3.33 -1.58
C LEU A 7 1.52 4.27 -0.38
N PHE A 8 0.49 5.09 -0.28
CA PHE A 8 0.38 6.13 0.75
C PHE A 8 -1.00 6.12 1.37
N GLN A 9 -1.13 6.76 2.52
CA GLN A 9 -2.43 7.00 3.13
C GLN A 9 -3.35 7.67 2.11
N ASP A 10 -4.61 7.28 2.12
CA ASP A 10 -5.66 7.73 1.19
C ASP A 10 -5.60 7.13 -0.21
N ASP A 11 -4.64 6.26 -0.50
CA ASP A 11 -4.66 5.50 -1.74
C ASP A 11 -5.82 4.52 -1.74
N LYS A 12 -6.44 4.36 -2.90
CA LYS A 12 -7.67 3.58 -3.03
C LYS A 12 -7.40 2.12 -3.34
N THR A 13 -8.41 1.30 -3.09
CA THR A 13 -8.36 -0.13 -3.44
C THR A 13 -9.26 -0.40 -4.64
N SER A 14 -9.02 -1.53 -5.31
CA SER A 14 -9.82 -1.94 -6.47
C SER A 14 -11.27 -2.28 -6.10
N CYS A 15 -11.58 -2.50 -4.84
CA CYS A 15 -12.94 -2.79 -4.38
C CYS A 15 -13.65 -1.59 -3.75
N GLY A 16 -13.12 -0.38 -3.94
CA GLY A 16 -13.74 0.85 -3.45
C GLY A 16 -13.36 1.26 -2.04
N GLY A 17 -12.36 0.60 -1.45
CA GLY A 17 -11.85 0.99 -0.14
C GLY A 17 -10.72 2.01 -0.23
N VAL A 18 -10.11 2.31 0.91
CA VAL A 18 -9.03 3.31 1.02
C VAL A 18 -8.08 2.94 2.14
N ILE A 19 -6.80 3.24 1.97
CA ILE A 19 -5.79 3.08 3.02
C ILE A 19 -5.99 4.20 4.04
N THR A 20 -6.19 3.83 5.31
CA THR A 20 -6.54 4.80 6.35
C THR A 20 -5.36 5.21 7.23
N GLU A 21 -4.23 4.52 7.14
CA GLU A 21 -3.05 4.79 7.96
C GLU A 21 -1.79 4.92 7.12
N GLY A 22 -0.78 5.58 7.72
CA GLY A 22 0.56 5.63 7.16
C GLY A 22 1.56 5.92 8.27
N MET A 23 2.85 5.87 7.97
CA MET A 23 3.90 6.16 8.94
C MET A 23 3.96 7.66 9.23
N PRO A 24 3.74 8.08 10.50
CA PRO A 24 3.64 9.52 10.82
C PRO A 24 4.91 10.33 10.53
N ASP A 25 6.06 9.68 10.54
CA ASP A 25 7.35 10.34 10.31
C ASP A 25 7.89 10.17 8.89
N HIS A 26 7.09 9.60 7.99
CA HIS A 26 7.46 9.42 6.59
C HIS A 26 6.39 10.00 5.68
N MET A 27 6.52 11.28 5.38
CA MET A 27 5.55 11.99 4.56
C MET A 27 6.13 12.30 3.18
N HIS A 28 5.32 12.12 2.15
CA HIS A 28 5.68 12.44 0.78
C HIS A 28 4.49 13.12 0.11
N SER A 29 4.71 14.32 -0.42
CA SER A 29 3.66 15.13 -1.06
C SER A 29 2.41 15.30 -0.20
N GLY A 30 2.61 15.46 1.12
CA GLY A 30 1.51 15.68 2.05
C GLY A 30 0.78 14.42 2.49
N ARG A 31 1.27 13.22 2.10
CA ARG A 31 0.66 11.96 2.48
C ARG A 31 1.65 11.07 3.21
N LEU A 32 1.17 10.33 4.19
CA LEU A 32 1.99 9.41 4.97
C LEU A 32 2.22 8.12 4.19
N GLN A 33 3.46 7.63 4.20
CA GLN A 33 3.81 6.41 3.48
C GLN A 33 3.19 5.17 4.16
N ALA A 34 2.51 4.34 3.39
CA ALA A 34 1.87 3.14 3.89
C ALA A 34 2.85 1.97 3.94
N CYS A 35 2.67 1.10 4.92
CA CYS A 35 3.46 -0.11 5.09
C CYS A 35 2.52 -1.29 5.32
N GLU A 36 3.07 -2.51 5.30
CA GLU A 36 2.27 -3.67 5.61
C GLU A 36 1.70 -3.58 7.03
N GLU A 37 0.53 -4.16 7.23
CA GLU A 37 -0.25 -4.14 8.48
C GLU A 37 -0.93 -2.83 8.80
N HIS A 38 -0.78 -1.79 8.00
CA HIS A 38 -1.57 -0.58 8.15
C HIS A 38 -3.03 -0.84 7.76
N SER A 39 -3.94 -0.09 8.36
CA SER A 39 -5.37 -0.30 8.16
C SER A 39 -5.84 0.17 6.79
N VAL A 40 -6.79 -0.58 6.25
CA VAL A 40 -7.42 -0.29 4.97
C VAL A 40 -8.89 -0.68 5.04
N THR A 41 -9.75 0.08 4.37
CA THR A 41 -11.17 -0.25 4.28
C THR A 41 -11.45 -1.06 3.00
N CYS A 42 -12.62 -1.69 2.97
CA CYS A 42 -13.11 -2.39 1.78
C CYS A 42 -14.45 -1.79 1.39
N GLY A 43 -14.63 -1.45 0.12
CA GLY A 43 -15.88 -0.86 -0.33
C GLY A 43 -17.07 -1.80 -0.35
N LYS A 44 -16.84 -3.11 -0.21
CA LYS A 44 -17.89 -4.14 -0.26
C LYS A 44 -18.15 -4.82 1.07
N HIS A 45 -17.24 -4.71 2.02
CA HIS A 45 -17.36 -5.37 3.32
C HIS A 45 -17.10 -4.37 4.43
N PRO A 46 -17.86 -4.42 5.54
CA PRO A 46 -17.65 -3.50 6.66
C PRO A 46 -16.40 -3.88 7.45
N GLY A 47 -15.88 -2.92 8.20
CA GLY A 47 -14.75 -3.11 9.10
C GLY A 47 -13.43 -2.67 8.50
N LEU A 48 -12.38 -2.88 9.29
CA LEU A 48 -11.01 -2.56 8.89
C LEU A 48 -10.27 -3.84 8.54
N PHE A 49 -9.50 -3.76 7.49
CA PHE A 49 -8.61 -4.83 7.05
C PHE A 49 -7.19 -4.28 7.07
N LYS A 50 -6.23 -5.08 6.65
CA LYS A 50 -4.82 -4.70 6.71
C LYS A 50 -4.15 -4.88 5.35
N ILE A 51 -3.07 -4.13 5.16
CA ILE A 51 -2.20 -4.32 4.00
C ILE A 51 -1.37 -5.56 4.28
N MET A 52 -1.41 -6.52 3.38
CA MET A 52 -0.65 -7.76 3.46
C MET A 52 0.46 -7.74 2.42
N GLY A 53 1.70 -7.97 2.89
CA GLY A 53 2.87 -8.00 2.02
C GLY A 53 3.44 -6.61 1.75
N GLY A 54 4.71 -6.58 1.39
CA GLY A 54 5.42 -5.34 1.07
C GLY A 54 6.73 -5.66 0.38
N LEU A 55 7.51 -4.62 0.07
CA LEU A 55 8.79 -4.77 -0.59
C LEU A 55 9.76 -5.54 0.32
N PRO A 56 10.41 -6.61 -0.19
CA PRO A 56 11.15 -7.53 0.69
C PRO A 56 12.37 -6.93 1.37
N ASN A 57 12.95 -5.87 0.82
CA ASN A 57 14.17 -5.28 1.37
C ASN A 57 14.00 -3.84 1.87
N ASP A 58 12.79 -3.32 1.88
CA ASP A 58 12.53 -1.94 2.29
C ASP A 58 11.64 -1.91 3.52
N PHE A 59 12.19 -1.39 4.61
CA PHE A 59 11.49 -1.36 5.90
C PHE A 59 11.43 0.05 6.47
N ILE A 60 10.34 0.34 7.16
CA ILE A 60 10.21 1.51 8.01
C ILE A 60 9.74 1.00 9.37
N HIS A 61 10.53 1.21 10.41
CA HIS A 61 10.23 0.76 11.78
C HIS A 61 9.86 -0.72 11.84
N GLY A 62 10.58 -1.55 11.08
CA GLY A 62 10.36 -3.00 11.09
C GLY A 62 9.22 -3.50 10.23
N ARG A 63 8.51 -2.62 9.52
CA ARG A 63 7.44 -2.99 8.59
C ARG A 63 7.88 -2.76 7.16
N ARG A 64 7.53 -3.69 6.28
CA ARG A 64 7.85 -3.53 4.85
C ARG A 64 7.01 -2.42 4.25
N ILE A 65 7.64 -1.63 3.38
CA ILE A 65 6.92 -0.56 2.68
C ILE A 65 5.93 -1.16 1.70
N ALA A 66 4.70 -0.64 1.69
CA ALA A 66 3.67 -1.12 0.79
C ALA A 66 3.92 -0.66 -0.65
N GLY A 67 3.71 -1.56 -1.60
CA GLY A 67 3.88 -1.27 -3.02
C GLY A 67 2.88 -2.04 -3.85
N THR A 68 2.52 -1.51 -5.02
CA THR A 68 1.45 -2.07 -5.85
C THR A 68 1.73 -3.49 -6.33
N LEU A 69 2.99 -3.87 -6.47
CA LEU A 69 3.36 -5.20 -6.96
C LEU A 69 3.45 -6.24 -5.84
N HIS A 70 3.47 -5.83 -4.59
CA HIS A 70 3.73 -6.72 -3.45
C HIS A 70 2.60 -6.77 -2.43
N SER A 71 1.70 -5.80 -2.46
CA SER A 71 0.71 -5.63 -1.39
C SER A 71 -0.70 -5.95 -1.85
N ARG A 72 -1.47 -6.52 -0.94
CA ARG A 72 -2.90 -6.80 -1.12
C ARG A 72 -3.63 -6.48 0.17
N SER A 73 -4.91 -6.20 0.08
CA SER A 73 -5.76 -6.08 1.26
C SER A 73 -6.12 -7.46 1.78
N THR A 74 -6.26 -7.59 3.10
CA THR A 74 -6.74 -8.84 3.71
C THR A 74 -8.26 -9.01 3.62
N CYS A 75 -8.97 -8.06 3.03
CA CYS A 75 -10.42 -8.17 2.86
C CYS A 75 -10.77 -9.36 1.97
N PRO A 76 -12.03 -9.86 2.04
CA PRO A 76 -12.42 -11.02 1.21
C PRO A 76 -12.22 -10.82 -0.28
N CYS A 77 -12.22 -9.58 -0.76
CA CYS A 77 -11.98 -9.26 -2.16
C CYS A 77 -10.52 -9.40 -2.57
N ARG A 78 -9.60 -9.49 -1.60
CA ARG A 78 -8.15 -9.48 -1.87
C ARG A 78 -7.77 -8.34 -2.79
N ALA A 79 -8.26 -7.14 -2.47
CA ALA A 79 -8.16 -5.98 -3.35
C ALA A 79 -6.71 -5.59 -3.62
N GLU A 80 -6.48 -5.11 -4.83
CA GLU A 80 -5.23 -4.47 -5.20
C GLU A 80 -5.32 -2.99 -4.85
N PHE A 81 -4.17 -2.32 -4.79
CA PHE A 81 -4.12 -0.91 -4.45
C PHE A 81 -3.86 -0.07 -5.70
N ILE A 82 -4.49 1.10 -5.74
CA ILE A 82 -4.36 2.04 -6.84
C ILE A 82 -3.52 3.22 -6.35
N PRO A 83 -2.32 3.43 -6.90
CA PRO A 83 -1.45 4.50 -6.43
C PRO A 83 -2.00 5.88 -6.82
N SER A 84 -1.82 6.86 -5.94
CA SER A 84 -2.18 8.24 -6.22
C SER A 84 -0.95 9.09 -6.57
N ILE A 85 0.23 8.68 -6.13
CA ILE A 85 1.49 9.35 -6.43
C ILE A 85 2.24 8.51 -7.46
N HIS A 86 2.33 9.02 -8.68
CA HIS A 86 2.92 8.27 -9.80
C HIS A 86 4.40 8.57 -10.01
N THR A 87 4.98 9.49 -9.27
CA THR A 87 6.39 9.84 -9.36
C THR A 87 7.27 9.06 -8.40
N ASP A 88 6.66 8.36 -7.45
CA ASP A 88 7.39 7.57 -6.46
C ASP A 88 7.25 6.10 -6.79
N THR A 89 8.19 5.58 -7.55
CA THR A 89 8.12 4.24 -8.13
C THR A 89 9.30 3.37 -7.72
N TYR A 90 9.16 2.08 -7.93
CA TYR A 90 10.26 1.13 -7.77
C TYR A 90 10.21 0.11 -8.91
N ASP A 91 11.36 -0.49 -9.20
CA ASP A 91 11.47 -1.47 -10.26
C ASP A 91 11.73 -2.86 -9.70
N LEU A 92 11.07 -3.86 -10.28
CA LEU A 92 11.45 -5.25 -10.05
C LEU A 92 12.46 -5.63 -11.15
N PRO A 93 13.61 -6.21 -10.76
CA PRO A 93 14.56 -6.66 -11.75
C PRO A 93 14.00 -7.82 -12.56
N PRO A 94 14.41 -7.99 -13.81
CA PRO A 94 14.01 -9.14 -14.60
C PRO A 94 14.55 -10.42 -13.96
N GLN A 95 13.80 -11.48 -14.10
CA GLN A 95 14.20 -12.78 -13.55
C GLN A 95 14.69 -13.72 -14.62
#